data_d4631c6f70cbfc1a1096d986998a5967
#
_entry.id   d4631c6f70cbfc1a1096d986998a5967
#
_cell.length_a   1.000
_cell.length_b   1.000
_cell.length_c   1.000
_cell.angle_alpha   90.00
_cell.angle_beta   90.00
_cell.angle_gamma   90.00
#
_symmetry.space_group_name_H-M   'P 1'
#
loop_
_entity.id
_entity.type
_entity.pdbx_description
1 polymer ?
#
loop_
_entity_poly.entity_id
_entity_poly.type
_entity_poly.pdbx_seq_one_letter_code
_entity_poly.pdbx_strand_id
1 'polypeptide(L)'
;DDINTEVYGFSYHTRELRETVIDGIQPAEDGHIHILLAHGGDRDHMPVETETLAALPFDYVALGHIHKPTELVERRVIYAGTPEPLEQSETGAHGIYVGDIHPITHRIQKLEFVPLAAASYVPLQISVTERTSNEELQRLISAEIEKRGTQNIYRLRITGKHDPEVSFDLAPLRERYRIVTVEDMSEPQYDFVALYREHPSDMIGFYIRKLLRENPDDMSDIEKKALYYGIHALLQSQKGGL
;
A
#
# COMPACT_ATOMS: atom_id res chain seq x y z
N ASP A 1 1.22 32.41 -27.89
CA ASP A 1 0.29 33.50 -28.12
C ASP A 1 -1.11 33.08 -28.61
N ASP A 2 -1.25 31.91 -29.22
CA ASP A 2 -2.55 31.46 -29.73
C ASP A 2 -3.56 31.08 -28.63
N ILE A 3 -3.09 30.80 -27.43
CA ILE A 3 -3.93 30.38 -26.29
C ILE A 3 -3.95 31.38 -25.13
N ASN A 4 -3.32 32.56 -25.28
CA ASN A 4 -3.29 33.64 -24.29
C ASN A 4 -2.91 33.14 -22.88
N THR A 5 -1.83 32.32 -22.79
CA THR A 5 -1.42 31.66 -21.56
C THR A 5 0.07 31.75 -21.35
N GLU A 6 0.49 32.07 -20.15
CA GLU A 6 1.87 32.07 -19.71
C GLU A 6 2.11 30.99 -18.65
N VAL A 7 3.21 30.25 -18.79
CA VAL A 7 3.61 29.22 -17.83
C VAL A 7 4.90 29.64 -17.15
N TYR A 8 4.85 29.73 -15.85
CA TYR A 8 5.97 30.05 -14.98
C TYR A 8 6.53 28.79 -14.37
N GLY A 9 7.84 28.71 -14.27
CA GLY A 9 8.49 27.57 -13.64
C GLY A 9 9.97 27.82 -13.38
N PHE A 10 10.57 26.95 -12.60
CA PHE A 10 12.00 26.98 -12.33
C PHE A 10 12.57 25.57 -12.29
N SER A 11 13.86 25.47 -12.62
CA SER A 11 14.58 24.21 -12.61
C SER A 11 15.42 24.09 -11.32
N TYR A 12 15.54 22.88 -10.82
CA TYR A 12 16.53 22.55 -9.81
C TYR A 12 17.95 22.64 -10.41
N HIS A 13 18.87 23.25 -9.66
CA HIS A 13 20.30 23.26 -9.96
C HIS A 13 21.10 22.31 -9.08
N THR A 14 20.46 21.76 -8.06
CA THR A 14 21.00 20.81 -7.08
C THR A 14 20.04 19.63 -6.91
N ARG A 15 20.51 18.54 -6.32
CA ARG A 15 19.65 17.39 -6.03
C ARG A 15 18.55 17.72 -5.01
N GLU A 16 18.86 18.59 -4.05
CA GLU A 16 17.96 19.03 -3.00
C GLU A 16 17.78 20.55 -3.09
N LEU A 17 16.59 21.02 -2.81
CA LEU A 17 16.25 22.45 -2.74
C LEU A 17 15.50 22.69 -1.43
N ARG A 18 16.25 23.10 -0.40
CA ARG A 18 15.72 23.28 0.96
C ARG A 18 15.16 24.67 1.23
N GLU A 19 15.07 25.48 0.20
CA GLU A 19 14.54 26.83 0.23
C GLU A 19 13.28 26.93 -0.62
N THR A 20 12.35 27.78 -0.22
CA THR A 20 11.17 28.10 -1.01
C THR A 20 11.54 29.15 -2.06
N VAL A 21 11.54 28.76 -3.33
CA VAL A 21 11.93 29.65 -4.44
C VAL A 21 10.74 30.29 -5.15
N ILE A 22 9.52 29.95 -4.76
CA ILE A 22 8.29 30.52 -5.33
C ILE A 22 7.89 31.85 -4.69
N ASP A 23 8.52 32.22 -3.57
CA ASP A 23 8.27 33.49 -2.90
C ASP A 23 8.74 34.65 -3.81
N GLY A 24 7.82 35.54 -4.13
CA GLY A 24 8.11 36.69 -4.98
C GLY A 24 7.93 36.48 -6.48
N ILE A 25 7.53 35.28 -6.92
CA ILE A 25 7.08 35.11 -8.31
C ILE A 25 5.72 35.76 -8.45
N GLN A 26 5.67 36.80 -9.27
CA GLN A 26 4.43 37.52 -9.56
C GLN A 26 4.16 37.45 -11.07
N PRO A 27 3.01 36.96 -11.52
CA PRO A 27 2.62 37.06 -12.91
C PRO A 27 2.36 38.53 -13.30
N ALA A 28 2.48 38.84 -14.57
CA ALA A 28 2.16 40.12 -15.11
C ALA A 28 0.64 40.41 -15.03
N GLU A 29 0.23 41.62 -14.81
CA GLU A 29 -1.19 42.03 -14.93
C GLU A 29 -1.53 42.40 -16.38
N ASP A 30 -1.57 41.41 -17.26
CA ASP A 30 -1.68 41.57 -18.72
C ASP A 30 -2.92 40.89 -19.34
N GLY A 31 -3.72 40.22 -18.49
CA GLY A 31 -4.93 39.52 -18.90
C GLY A 31 -4.68 38.15 -19.55
N HIS A 32 -3.45 37.61 -19.44
CA HIS A 32 -3.17 36.24 -19.76
C HIS A 32 -3.60 35.26 -18.66
N ILE A 33 -3.82 34.01 -19.01
CA ILE A 33 -3.94 32.92 -18.05
C ILE A 33 -2.54 32.61 -17.53
N HIS A 34 -2.36 32.60 -16.20
CA HIS A 34 -1.08 32.34 -15.57
C HIS A 34 -1.06 31.00 -14.85
N ILE A 35 -0.17 30.12 -15.27
CA ILE A 35 0.01 28.78 -14.69
C ILE A 35 1.40 28.70 -14.04
N LEU A 36 1.45 28.31 -12.76
CA LEU A 36 2.72 27.96 -12.11
C LEU A 36 2.96 26.47 -12.23
N LEU A 37 4.14 26.09 -12.71
CA LEU A 37 4.63 24.72 -12.75
C LEU A 37 5.79 24.59 -11.77
N ALA A 38 5.61 23.78 -10.70
CA ALA A 38 6.59 23.63 -9.64
C ALA A 38 6.77 22.16 -9.27
N HIS A 39 7.95 21.82 -8.71
CA HIS A 39 8.25 20.49 -8.23
C HIS A 39 8.79 20.57 -6.81
N GLY A 40 8.13 19.91 -5.85
CA GLY A 40 8.52 19.93 -4.45
C GLY A 40 7.33 19.80 -3.49
N GLY A 41 7.53 20.17 -2.23
CA GLY A 41 6.51 20.15 -1.19
C GLY A 41 6.88 19.29 0.02
N ASP A 42 8.14 18.82 0.10
CA ASP A 42 8.69 18.23 1.31
C ASP A 42 9.90 19.04 1.81
N ARG A 43 10.46 18.63 2.93
CA ARG A 43 11.56 19.33 3.61
C ARG A 43 12.81 19.53 2.75
N ASP A 44 13.13 18.58 1.90
CA ASP A 44 14.37 18.55 1.12
C ASP A 44 14.16 18.98 -0.34
N HIS A 45 12.89 19.14 -0.74
CA HIS A 45 12.48 19.50 -2.10
C HIS A 45 11.47 20.63 -2.06
N MET A 46 11.96 21.86 -2.05
CA MET A 46 11.17 23.09 -2.05
C MET A 46 10.02 23.05 -1.02
N PRO A 47 10.33 23.16 0.27
CA PRO A 47 9.30 23.17 1.32
C PRO A 47 8.36 24.36 1.12
N VAL A 48 7.06 24.10 1.06
CA VAL A 48 6.04 25.13 0.90
C VAL A 48 4.75 24.72 1.59
N GLU A 49 4.15 25.65 2.29
CA GLU A 49 2.87 25.44 2.95
C GLU A 49 1.71 25.66 1.98
N THR A 50 0.61 24.93 2.19
CA THR A 50 -0.59 25.01 1.35
C THR A 50 -1.16 26.42 1.32
N GLU A 51 -1.12 27.14 2.43
CA GLU A 51 -1.59 28.51 2.57
C GLU A 51 -0.78 29.47 1.68
N THR A 52 0.53 29.27 1.60
CA THR A 52 1.42 30.05 0.71
C THR A 52 1.04 29.81 -0.75
N LEU A 53 0.89 28.55 -1.14
CA LEU A 53 0.46 28.17 -2.50
C LEU A 53 -0.93 28.72 -2.85
N ALA A 54 -1.85 28.69 -1.89
CA ALA A 54 -3.20 29.23 -2.04
C ALA A 54 -3.23 30.75 -2.22
N ALA A 55 -2.25 31.48 -1.66
CA ALA A 55 -2.14 32.93 -1.74
C ALA A 55 -1.47 33.40 -3.03
N LEU A 56 -0.81 32.53 -3.79
CA LEU A 56 -0.15 32.90 -5.04
C LEU A 56 -1.17 33.37 -6.09
N PRO A 57 -0.86 34.43 -6.84
CA PRO A 57 -1.77 35.02 -7.83
C PRO A 57 -1.73 34.28 -9.17
N PHE A 58 -1.79 32.95 -9.15
CA PHE A 58 -1.87 32.11 -10.34
C PHE A 58 -3.26 31.53 -10.51
N ASP A 59 -3.72 31.38 -11.74
CA ASP A 59 -4.99 30.79 -12.08
C ASP A 59 -4.98 29.26 -11.83
N TYR A 60 -3.81 28.63 -12.06
CA TYR A 60 -3.58 27.21 -11.77
C TYR A 60 -2.15 26.97 -11.31
N VAL A 61 -1.98 26.11 -10.30
CA VAL A 61 -0.68 25.67 -9.79
C VAL A 61 -0.57 24.16 -9.96
N ALA A 62 0.25 23.76 -10.91
CA ALA A 62 0.55 22.36 -11.19
C ALA A 62 1.80 21.93 -10.43
N LEU A 63 1.65 20.99 -9.51
CA LEU A 63 2.72 20.49 -8.65
C LEU A 63 3.15 19.08 -9.05
N GLY A 64 4.45 18.85 -9.05
CA GLY A 64 5.09 17.54 -9.11
C GLY A 64 5.77 17.18 -7.79
N HIS A 65 6.39 16.02 -7.69
CA HIS A 65 7.09 15.43 -6.55
C HIS A 65 6.25 14.43 -5.76
N ILE A 66 5.05 14.79 -5.33
CA ILE A 66 4.15 13.86 -4.64
C ILE A 66 3.46 12.97 -5.66
N HIS A 67 3.70 11.66 -5.57
CA HIS A 67 3.24 10.69 -6.55
C HIS A 67 1.74 10.35 -6.45
N LYS A 68 1.12 10.71 -5.34
CA LYS A 68 -0.31 10.51 -5.13
C LYS A 68 -1.09 11.73 -5.63
N PRO A 69 -2.08 11.55 -6.52
CA PRO A 69 -2.97 12.64 -6.96
C PRO A 69 -3.62 13.32 -5.74
N THR A 70 -3.43 14.62 -5.60
CA THR A 70 -3.90 15.35 -4.42
C THR A 70 -4.24 16.80 -4.78
N GLU A 71 -5.46 17.23 -4.51
CA GLU A 71 -5.85 18.62 -4.58
C GLU A 71 -5.59 19.31 -3.24
N LEU A 72 -4.62 20.19 -3.18
CA LEU A 72 -4.35 21.01 -2.00
C LEU A 72 -5.34 22.17 -1.86
N VAL A 73 -5.68 22.78 -2.98
CA VAL A 73 -6.77 23.76 -3.10
C VAL A 73 -7.65 23.28 -4.23
N GLU A 74 -8.92 23.10 -3.94
CA GLU A 74 -9.91 22.57 -4.87
C GLU A 74 -9.78 23.21 -6.25
N ARG A 75 -9.58 22.39 -7.26
CA ARG A 75 -9.48 22.75 -8.68
C ARG A 75 -8.42 23.80 -9.03
N ARG A 76 -7.49 24.13 -8.14
CA ARG A 76 -6.51 25.20 -8.37
C ARG A 76 -5.07 24.84 -8.06
N VAL A 77 -4.79 24.16 -6.95
CA VAL A 77 -3.44 23.76 -6.55
C VAL A 77 -3.38 22.26 -6.43
N ILE A 78 -2.69 21.59 -7.35
CA ILE A 78 -2.84 20.15 -7.53
C ILE A 78 -1.49 19.46 -7.76
N TYR A 79 -1.26 18.39 -7.02
CA TYR A 79 -0.31 17.34 -7.38
C TYR A 79 -1.01 16.37 -8.33
N ALA A 80 -0.54 16.29 -9.57
CA ALA A 80 -1.10 15.33 -10.53
C ALA A 80 -0.76 13.88 -10.18
N GLY A 81 0.25 13.66 -9.37
CA GLY A 81 0.78 12.34 -9.10
C GLY A 81 1.69 11.84 -10.22
N THR A 82 1.76 10.53 -10.36
CA THR A 82 2.48 9.85 -11.44
C THR A 82 1.52 9.13 -12.37
N PRO A 83 1.80 9.04 -13.69
CA PRO A 83 0.96 8.29 -14.63
C PRO A 83 0.89 6.79 -14.35
N GLU A 84 1.98 6.23 -13.81
CA GLU A 84 2.12 4.84 -13.38
C GLU A 84 2.72 4.79 -11.98
N PRO A 85 2.40 3.79 -11.15
CA PRO A 85 3.04 3.63 -9.85
C PRO A 85 4.51 3.24 -10.00
N LEU A 86 5.39 3.92 -9.28
CA LEU A 86 6.85 3.68 -9.31
C LEU A 86 7.31 2.76 -8.20
N GLU A 87 6.57 2.70 -7.08
CA GLU A 87 6.91 1.91 -5.91
C GLU A 87 5.73 1.09 -5.39
N GLN A 88 6.03 -0.01 -4.68
CA GLN A 88 5.01 -0.91 -4.12
C GLN A 88 4.10 -0.27 -3.06
N SER A 89 4.51 0.85 -2.49
CA SER A 89 3.74 1.64 -1.54
C SER A 89 2.68 2.51 -2.19
N GLU A 90 2.83 2.80 -3.49
CA GLU A 90 1.94 3.65 -4.26
C GLU A 90 0.71 2.88 -4.73
N THR A 91 -0.28 2.84 -3.86
CA THR A 91 -1.55 2.17 -4.12
C THR A 91 -2.61 3.16 -4.59
N GLY A 92 -3.58 2.69 -5.35
CA GLY A 92 -4.68 3.51 -5.85
C GLY A 92 -4.55 3.87 -7.32
N ALA A 93 -5.29 4.89 -7.73
CA ALA A 93 -5.31 5.33 -9.12
C ALA A 93 -4.10 6.24 -9.44
N HIS A 94 -3.46 5.98 -10.58
CA HIS A 94 -2.41 6.80 -11.16
C HIS A 94 -2.85 7.30 -12.54
N GLY A 95 -2.49 8.55 -12.88
CA GLY A 95 -2.99 9.16 -14.11
C GLY A 95 -2.62 10.63 -14.21
N ILE A 96 -3.49 11.38 -14.87
CA ILE A 96 -3.31 12.81 -15.12
C ILE A 96 -4.59 13.58 -14.80
N TYR A 97 -4.45 14.89 -14.59
CA TYR A 97 -5.59 15.80 -14.62
C TYR A 97 -5.75 16.39 -16.02
N VAL A 98 -6.98 16.45 -16.50
CA VAL A 98 -7.36 17.10 -17.77
C VAL A 98 -8.43 18.13 -17.47
N GLY A 99 -8.29 19.33 -18.01
CA GLY A 99 -9.24 20.39 -17.71
C GLY A 99 -9.20 21.56 -18.69
N ASP A 100 -10.16 22.46 -18.50
CA ASP A 100 -10.33 23.68 -19.29
C ASP A 100 -10.31 24.91 -18.39
N ILE A 101 -9.57 25.93 -18.78
CA ILE A 101 -9.56 27.25 -18.14
C ILE A 101 -10.31 28.23 -19.05
N HIS A 102 -11.29 28.95 -18.49
CA HIS A 102 -12.06 29.92 -19.25
C HIS A 102 -11.20 31.13 -19.64
N PRO A 103 -11.07 31.48 -20.94
CA PRO A 103 -10.11 32.45 -21.42
C PRO A 103 -10.33 33.91 -20.93
N ILE A 104 -11.54 34.25 -20.48
CA ILE A 104 -11.86 35.60 -20.02
C ILE A 104 -11.94 35.68 -18.49
N THR A 105 -12.48 34.66 -17.83
CA THR A 105 -12.65 34.69 -16.38
C THR A 105 -11.52 34.01 -15.64
N HIS A 106 -10.64 33.33 -16.32
CA HIS A 106 -9.50 32.54 -15.85
C HIS A 106 -9.90 31.44 -14.83
N ARG A 107 -11.19 31.12 -14.74
CA ARG A 107 -11.67 30.08 -13.85
C ARG A 107 -11.59 28.71 -14.51
N ILE A 108 -11.20 27.73 -13.74
CA ILE A 108 -11.23 26.32 -14.18
C ILE A 108 -12.69 25.90 -14.30
N GLN A 109 -13.12 25.57 -15.53
CA GLN A 109 -14.49 25.15 -15.84
C GLN A 109 -14.66 23.65 -15.61
N LYS A 110 -13.72 22.87 -16.13
CA LYS A 110 -13.70 21.43 -16.04
C LYS A 110 -12.32 21.01 -15.52
N LEU A 111 -12.28 20.07 -14.59
CA LEU A 111 -11.06 19.42 -14.16
C LEU A 111 -11.41 18.01 -13.72
N GLU A 112 -10.83 17.04 -14.37
CA GLU A 112 -11.09 15.63 -14.14
C GLU A 112 -9.77 14.87 -14.01
N PHE A 113 -9.70 13.98 -13.01
CA PHE A 113 -8.62 13.01 -12.96
C PHE A 113 -8.92 11.85 -13.90
N VAL A 114 -8.01 11.59 -14.82
CA VAL A 114 -8.09 10.51 -15.81
C VAL A 114 -7.10 9.42 -15.43
N PRO A 115 -7.57 8.25 -14.95
CA PRO A 115 -6.69 7.13 -14.67
C PRO A 115 -6.03 6.64 -15.96
N LEU A 116 -4.70 6.46 -15.94
CA LEU A 116 -3.91 5.98 -17.08
C LEU A 116 -3.15 4.69 -16.78
N ALA A 117 -2.87 4.41 -15.51
CA ALA A 117 -2.03 3.29 -15.11
C ALA A 117 -2.54 1.96 -15.67
N ALA A 118 -1.67 1.22 -16.33
CA ALA A 118 -1.97 -0.11 -16.86
C ALA A 118 -2.12 -1.14 -15.73
N ALA A 119 -1.49 -0.90 -14.57
CA ALA A 119 -1.57 -1.74 -13.38
C ALA A 119 -1.43 -0.91 -12.11
N SER A 120 -2.05 -1.38 -11.03
CA SER A 120 -1.90 -0.79 -9.70
C SER A 120 -1.32 -1.81 -8.71
N TYR A 121 -0.59 -1.35 -7.70
CA TYR A 121 -0.24 -2.17 -6.56
C TYR A 121 -1.45 -2.34 -5.64
N VAL A 122 -1.86 -3.58 -5.43
CA VAL A 122 -3.06 -3.91 -4.66
C VAL A 122 -2.69 -4.77 -3.46
N PRO A 123 -2.86 -4.27 -2.24
CA PRO A 123 -2.77 -5.10 -1.06
C PRO A 123 -3.96 -6.06 -1.01
N LEU A 124 -3.67 -7.34 -0.86
CA LEU A 124 -4.67 -8.41 -0.75
C LEU A 124 -4.44 -9.19 0.54
N GLN A 125 -5.40 -9.12 1.43
CA GLN A 125 -5.38 -9.89 2.67
C GLN A 125 -6.42 -11.00 2.60
N ILE A 126 -6.00 -12.24 2.89
CA ILE A 126 -6.87 -13.40 3.01
C ILE A 126 -6.74 -13.96 4.41
N SER A 127 -7.88 -14.23 5.04
CA SER A 127 -7.91 -14.90 6.33
C SER A 127 -8.25 -16.36 6.16
N VAL A 128 -7.41 -17.21 6.75
CA VAL A 128 -7.60 -18.68 6.78
C VAL A 128 -8.21 -19.13 8.10
N THR A 129 -8.82 -20.31 8.08
CA THR A 129 -9.37 -21.00 9.23
C THR A 129 -8.85 -22.44 9.26
N GLU A 130 -9.11 -23.18 10.33
CA GLU A 130 -8.77 -24.60 10.45
C GLU A 130 -9.34 -25.48 9.33
N ARG A 131 -10.37 -24.99 8.63
CA ARG A 131 -11.02 -25.72 7.52
C ARG A 131 -10.47 -25.34 6.17
N THR A 132 -9.58 -24.37 6.11
CA THR A 132 -9.06 -23.86 4.84
C THR A 132 -7.97 -24.81 4.32
N SER A 133 -8.28 -25.56 3.28
CA SER A 133 -7.29 -26.37 2.57
C SER A 133 -6.42 -25.49 1.65
N ASN A 134 -5.33 -26.07 1.12
CA ASN A 134 -4.48 -25.40 0.13
C ASN A 134 -5.28 -24.98 -1.12
N GLU A 135 -6.12 -25.88 -1.63
CA GLU A 135 -6.96 -25.61 -2.82
C GLU A 135 -7.98 -24.50 -2.54
N GLU A 136 -8.57 -24.51 -1.34
CA GLU A 136 -9.51 -23.48 -0.93
C GLU A 136 -8.82 -22.10 -0.84
N LEU A 137 -7.63 -22.04 -0.24
CA LEU A 137 -6.85 -20.80 -0.20
C LEU A 137 -6.53 -20.29 -1.60
N GLN A 138 -6.04 -21.15 -2.48
CA GLN A 138 -5.73 -20.79 -3.87
C GLN A 138 -6.99 -20.29 -4.61
N ARG A 139 -8.14 -20.93 -4.38
CA ARG A 139 -9.42 -20.50 -4.95
C ARG A 139 -9.85 -19.12 -4.45
N LEU A 140 -9.73 -18.85 -3.14
CA LEU A 140 -10.07 -17.55 -2.54
C LEU A 140 -9.17 -16.44 -3.08
N ILE A 141 -7.86 -16.69 -3.17
CA ILE A 141 -6.91 -15.72 -3.72
C ILE A 141 -7.23 -15.44 -5.20
N SER A 142 -7.45 -16.48 -6.00
CA SER A 142 -7.78 -16.33 -7.42
C SER A 142 -9.06 -15.52 -7.61
N ALA A 143 -10.11 -15.81 -6.87
CA ALA A 143 -11.38 -15.11 -6.96
C ALA A 143 -11.24 -13.60 -6.64
N GLU A 144 -10.47 -13.26 -5.61
CA GLU A 144 -10.22 -11.86 -5.25
C GLU A 144 -9.34 -11.14 -6.29
N ILE A 145 -8.35 -11.81 -6.86
CA ILE A 145 -7.54 -11.25 -7.94
C ILE A 145 -8.37 -11.02 -9.21
N GLU A 146 -9.19 -11.98 -9.61
CA GLU A 146 -10.05 -11.85 -10.79
C GLU A 146 -11.09 -10.74 -10.64
N LYS A 147 -11.63 -10.56 -9.43
CA LYS A 147 -12.54 -9.46 -9.11
C LYS A 147 -11.87 -8.08 -9.16
N ARG A 148 -10.60 -7.97 -8.76
CA ARG A 148 -9.85 -6.71 -8.68
C ARG A 148 -9.04 -6.40 -9.94
N GLY A 149 -8.89 -7.36 -10.84
CA GLY A 149 -8.21 -7.22 -12.13
C GLY A 149 -6.87 -7.94 -12.19
N THR A 150 -6.76 -8.90 -13.12
CA THR A 150 -5.58 -9.75 -13.31
C THR A 150 -4.34 -8.99 -13.81
N GLN A 151 -4.53 -7.76 -14.32
CA GLN A 151 -3.45 -6.87 -14.75
C GLN A 151 -2.68 -6.25 -13.58
N ASN A 152 -3.27 -6.22 -12.39
CA ASN A 152 -2.69 -5.57 -11.21
C ASN A 152 -1.54 -6.39 -10.60
N ILE A 153 -0.77 -5.73 -9.74
CA ILE A 153 0.37 -6.28 -9.01
C ILE A 153 -0.04 -6.45 -7.54
N TYR A 154 0.02 -7.69 -7.05
CA TYR A 154 -0.52 -8.02 -5.74
C TYR A 154 0.54 -8.19 -4.67
N ARG A 155 0.27 -7.65 -3.49
CA ARG A 155 0.99 -7.91 -2.24
C ARG A 155 0.04 -8.73 -1.36
N LEU A 156 0.30 -10.04 -1.27
CA LEU A 156 -0.54 -10.97 -0.55
C LEU A 156 -0.12 -11.07 0.90
N ARG A 157 -1.09 -10.96 1.81
CA ARG A 157 -0.95 -11.27 3.22
C ARG A 157 -1.95 -12.33 3.62
N ILE A 158 -1.47 -13.42 4.18
CA ILE A 158 -2.29 -14.49 4.74
C ILE A 158 -2.32 -14.32 6.25
N THR A 159 -3.48 -14.40 6.86
CA THR A 159 -3.68 -14.25 8.32
C THR A 159 -4.65 -15.32 8.82
N GLY A 160 -4.76 -15.44 10.14
CA GLY A 160 -5.70 -16.38 10.76
C GLY A 160 -5.03 -17.64 11.25
N LYS A 161 -5.82 -18.69 11.46
CA LYS A 161 -5.34 -19.97 12.00
C LYS A 161 -5.75 -21.10 11.09
N HIS A 162 -4.82 -22.00 10.81
CA HIS A 162 -5.02 -23.12 9.89
C HIS A 162 -4.75 -24.47 10.59
N ASP A 163 -5.18 -25.56 9.99
CA ASP A 163 -4.82 -26.91 10.42
C ASP A 163 -3.30 -27.09 10.35
N PRO A 164 -2.63 -27.57 11.41
CA PRO A 164 -1.19 -27.82 11.42
C PRO A 164 -0.69 -28.77 10.32
N GLU A 165 -1.54 -29.62 9.80
CA GLU A 165 -1.21 -30.55 8.72
C GLU A 165 -1.29 -29.92 7.32
N VAL A 166 -1.87 -28.73 7.20
CA VAL A 166 -2.00 -28.00 5.94
C VAL A 166 -0.74 -27.19 5.67
N SER A 167 -0.18 -27.36 4.48
CA SER A 167 0.88 -26.50 3.94
C SER A 167 0.33 -25.74 2.74
N PHE A 168 0.53 -24.44 2.72
CA PHE A 168 0.07 -23.57 1.64
C PHE A 168 1.14 -23.47 0.54
N ASP A 169 0.85 -24.03 -0.64
CA ASP A 169 1.66 -23.85 -1.85
C ASP A 169 1.05 -22.76 -2.73
N LEU A 170 1.78 -21.65 -2.87
CA LEU A 170 1.37 -20.51 -3.68
C LEU A 170 2.13 -20.42 -5.03
N ALA A 171 3.00 -21.36 -5.33
CA ALA A 171 3.75 -21.36 -6.58
C ALA A 171 2.84 -21.29 -7.82
N PRO A 172 1.74 -22.08 -7.93
CA PRO A 172 0.85 -22.02 -9.08
C PRO A 172 0.20 -20.64 -9.26
N LEU A 173 -0.09 -19.94 -8.15
CA LEU A 173 -0.68 -18.60 -8.20
C LEU A 173 0.33 -17.56 -8.67
N ARG A 174 1.59 -17.68 -8.26
CA ARG A 174 2.67 -16.76 -8.67
C ARG A 174 3.06 -16.95 -10.14
N GLU A 175 2.86 -18.11 -10.71
CA GLU A 175 3.01 -18.35 -12.14
C GLU A 175 1.87 -17.73 -12.96
N ARG A 176 0.65 -17.71 -12.42
CA ARG A 176 -0.53 -17.20 -13.10
C ARG A 176 -0.75 -15.69 -12.93
N TYR A 177 -0.42 -15.15 -11.77
CA TYR A 177 -0.70 -13.77 -11.38
C TYR A 177 0.56 -13.02 -10.94
N ARG A 178 0.54 -11.70 -11.05
CA ARG A 178 1.65 -10.83 -10.63
C ARG A 178 1.65 -10.64 -9.11
N ILE A 179 1.99 -11.68 -8.34
CA ILE A 179 2.12 -11.64 -6.88
C ILE A 179 3.59 -11.40 -6.55
N VAL A 180 3.95 -10.18 -6.16
CA VAL A 180 5.34 -9.77 -5.91
C VAL A 180 5.80 -9.99 -4.48
N THR A 181 4.87 -9.97 -3.52
CA THR A 181 5.16 -10.19 -2.11
C THR A 181 4.13 -11.13 -1.51
N VAL A 182 4.59 -12.08 -0.72
CA VAL A 182 3.76 -12.95 0.11
C VAL A 182 4.25 -12.84 1.54
N GLU A 183 3.37 -12.43 2.43
CA GLU A 183 3.57 -12.41 3.87
C GLU A 183 2.60 -13.43 4.49
N ASP A 184 3.11 -14.60 4.84
CA ASP A 184 2.32 -15.58 5.58
C ASP A 184 2.45 -15.29 7.08
N MET A 185 1.38 -14.76 7.65
CA MET A 185 1.22 -14.47 9.07
C MET A 185 0.14 -15.36 9.68
N SER A 186 -0.23 -16.42 9.00
CA SER A 186 -1.14 -17.43 9.55
C SER A 186 -0.40 -18.30 10.57
N GLU A 187 -1.14 -18.85 11.51
CA GLU A 187 -0.61 -19.68 12.57
C GLU A 187 -1.31 -21.04 12.55
N PRO A 188 -0.57 -22.18 12.65
CA PRO A 188 -1.23 -23.46 12.81
C PRO A 188 -1.97 -23.52 14.15
N GLN A 189 -3.18 -24.01 14.16
CA GLN A 189 -3.98 -24.16 15.39
C GLN A 189 -3.82 -25.55 15.97
N TYR A 190 -3.31 -25.65 17.19
CA TYR A 190 -3.14 -26.90 17.90
C TYR A 190 -4.22 -27.13 18.94
N ASP A 191 -4.83 -28.34 18.95
CA ASP A 191 -5.57 -28.84 20.12
C ASP A 191 -4.56 -29.41 21.13
N PHE A 192 -4.10 -28.56 22.05
CA PHE A 192 -3.12 -28.97 23.05
C PHE A 192 -3.61 -30.08 23.99
N VAL A 193 -4.94 -30.21 24.19
CA VAL A 193 -5.50 -31.25 25.03
C VAL A 193 -5.45 -32.60 24.30
N ALA A 194 -5.79 -32.63 23.03
CA ALA A 194 -5.65 -33.80 22.19
C ALA A 194 -4.18 -34.22 22.06
N LEU A 195 -3.29 -33.27 21.74
CA LEU A 195 -1.85 -33.54 21.67
C LEU A 195 -1.27 -34.09 22.97
N TYR A 196 -1.67 -33.57 24.13
CA TYR A 196 -1.23 -34.11 25.39
C TYR A 196 -1.67 -35.57 25.62
N ARG A 197 -2.86 -35.94 25.16
CA ARG A 197 -3.36 -37.33 25.26
C ARG A 197 -2.60 -38.29 24.31
N GLU A 198 -2.19 -37.79 23.15
CA GLU A 198 -1.40 -38.56 22.18
C GLU A 198 0.07 -38.72 22.60
N HIS A 199 0.58 -37.73 23.38
CA HIS A 199 1.97 -37.64 23.80
C HIS A 199 2.14 -37.66 25.34
N PRO A 200 1.60 -38.63 26.07
CA PRO A 200 1.52 -38.57 27.53
C PRO A 200 2.87 -38.63 28.26
N SER A 201 3.90 -39.20 27.60
CA SER A 201 5.17 -39.54 28.26
C SER A 201 6.42 -39.09 27.48
N ASP A 202 6.26 -38.30 26.44
CA ASP A 202 7.37 -37.77 25.64
C ASP A 202 7.59 -36.26 25.87
N MET A 203 8.54 -35.68 25.12
CA MET A 203 8.92 -34.26 25.27
C MET A 203 7.75 -33.33 24.97
N ILE A 204 6.87 -33.68 24.00
CA ILE A 204 5.71 -32.88 23.64
C ILE A 204 4.73 -32.79 24.81
N GLY A 205 4.36 -33.94 25.38
CA GLY A 205 3.47 -33.98 26.53
C GLY A 205 4.06 -33.31 27.77
N PHE A 206 5.37 -33.48 28.03
CA PHE A 206 6.03 -32.77 29.13
C PHE A 206 6.01 -31.26 28.92
N TYR A 207 6.23 -30.80 27.70
CA TYR A 207 6.24 -29.37 27.38
C TYR A 207 4.84 -28.77 27.55
N ILE A 208 3.79 -29.43 27.02
CA ILE A 208 2.39 -29.01 27.19
C ILE A 208 2.04 -28.93 28.66
N ARG A 209 2.28 -29.99 29.44
CA ARG A 209 1.99 -30.01 30.86
C ARG A 209 2.68 -28.93 31.67
N LYS A 210 3.89 -28.53 31.23
CA LYS A 210 4.68 -27.49 31.89
C LYS A 210 4.15 -26.09 31.68
N LEU A 211 3.62 -25.80 30.50
CA LEU A 211 3.23 -24.46 30.07
C LEU A 211 1.73 -24.23 29.99
N LEU A 212 0.94 -25.27 29.65
CA LEU A 212 -0.51 -25.14 29.56
C LEU A 212 -1.10 -24.96 30.94
N ARG A 213 -1.85 -23.90 31.13
CA ARG A 213 -2.62 -23.64 32.35
C ARG A 213 -3.97 -24.36 32.31
N GLU A 214 -4.62 -24.57 33.48
CA GLU A 214 -5.96 -25.16 33.55
C GLU A 214 -6.98 -24.38 32.72
N ASN A 215 -6.88 -23.05 32.73
CA ASN A 215 -7.64 -22.19 31.86
C ASN A 215 -6.66 -21.46 30.87
N PRO A 216 -6.68 -21.77 29.57
CA PRO A 216 -5.83 -21.12 28.58
C PRO A 216 -6.04 -19.61 28.47
N ASP A 217 -7.21 -19.09 28.87
CA ASP A 217 -7.49 -17.65 28.85
C ASP A 217 -6.70 -16.88 29.90
N ASP A 218 -6.25 -17.54 30.94
CA ASP A 218 -5.40 -16.94 31.99
C ASP A 218 -3.93 -16.83 31.59
N MET A 219 -3.54 -17.35 30.40
CA MET A 219 -2.20 -17.27 29.89
C MET A 219 -1.95 -15.89 29.27
N SER A 220 -0.80 -15.31 29.58
CA SER A 220 -0.29 -14.11 28.88
C SER A 220 0.02 -14.42 27.41
N ASP A 221 0.08 -13.39 26.58
CA ASP A 221 0.43 -13.54 25.16
C ASP A 221 1.82 -14.18 24.96
N ILE A 222 2.76 -13.90 25.87
CA ILE A 222 4.09 -14.52 25.84
C ILE A 222 4.02 -16.00 26.11
N GLU A 223 3.24 -16.43 27.11
CA GLU A 223 3.06 -17.84 27.46
C GLU A 223 2.35 -18.60 26.33
N LYS A 224 1.30 -18.01 25.73
CA LYS A 224 0.60 -18.58 24.56
C LYS A 224 1.56 -18.78 23.40
N LYS A 225 2.37 -17.77 23.07
CA LYS A 225 3.39 -17.86 22.01
C LYS A 225 4.47 -18.88 22.33
N ALA A 226 4.97 -18.92 23.55
CA ALA A 226 5.96 -19.91 23.96
C ALA A 226 5.44 -21.33 23.80
N LEU A 227 4.24 -21.62 24.30
CA LEU A 227 3.59 -22.94 24.16
C LEU A 227 3.47 -23.31 22.69
N TYR A 228 2.97 -22.39 21.89
CA TYR A 228 2.70 -22.57 20.48
C TYR A 228 3.97 -22.87 19.67
N TYR A 229 4.98 -21.98 19.71
CA TYR A 229 6.21 -22.15 18.95
C TYR A 229 7.04 -23.35 19.42
N GLY A 230 7.00 -23.65 20.72
CA GLY A 230 7.70 -24.83 21.24
C GLY A 230 7.07 -26.14 20.75
N ILE A 231 5.74 -26.25 20.78
CA ILE A 231 5.04 -27.42 20.24
C ILE A 231 5.28 -27.55 18.73
N HIS A 232 5.18 -26.44 17.98
CA HIS A 232 5.45 -26.44 16.55
C HIS A 232 6.86 -26.98 16.24
N ALA A 233 7.87 -26.47 16.93
CA ALA A 233 9.25 -26.92 16.75
C ALA A 233 9.46 -28.41 17.10
N LEU A 234 8.84 -28.90 18.18
CA LEU A 234 8.91 -30.30 18.59
C LEU A 234 8.27 -31.24 17.55
N LEU A 235 7.07 -30.89 17.06
CA LEU A 235 6.38 -31.66 16.03
C LEU A 235 7.15 -31.67 14.71
N GLN A 236 7.71 -30.54 14.28
CA GLN A 236 8.54 -30.47 13.09
C GLN A 236 9.82 -31.32 13.22
N SER A 237 10.45 -31.37 14.39
CA SER A 237 11.64 -32.20 14.62
C SER A 237 11.34 -33.69 14.52
N GLN A 238 10.14 -34.13 14.87
CA GLN A 238 9.72 -35.55 14.71
C GLN A 238 9.47 -35.92 13.23
N LYS A 239 8.94 -34.98 12.41
CA LYS A 239 8.71 -35.16 10.98
C LYS A 239 10.00 -35.16 10.16
N GLY A 240 11.04 -34.44 10.60
CA GLY A 240 12.36 -34.31 9.94
C GLY A 240 13.39 -35.39 10.32
N GLY A 241 13.06 -36.33 11.18
CA GLY A 241 13.94 -37.34 11.74
C GLY A 241 13.81 -38.73 11.08
N LEU A 242 13.74 -38.79 9.74
CA LEU A 242 13.87 -40.03 8.93
C LEU A 242 14.93 -39.84 7.86
#